data_6decc9757e5eeb897418084e1e72b87d
#
_entry.id   6decc9757e5eeb897418084e1e72b87d
#
_cell.length_a   1.000
_cell.length_b   1.000
_cell.length_c   1.000
_cell.angle_alpha   90.00
_cell.angle_beta   90.00
_cell.angle_gamma   90.00
#
_symmetry.space_group_name_H-M   'P 1'
#
loop_
_entity.id
_entity.type
_entity.pdbx_description
1 polymer ?
#
loop_
_entity_poly.entity_id
_entity_poly.type
_entity_poly.pdbx_seq_one_letter_code
_entity_poly.pdbx_strand_id
1 'polypeptide(L)'
;MKLLVFGDMAATGFGTVTTDLGRELIDRGTDVRFVSWNEFPDLPEPFGSRTAILGNPEGWLERRSLKARLDHIMDGALFEDGWVPDRALILGDVGSLTESRILDWFPQDLPAFHYAPVEGIVLPPSWSRFWEVLRPIAMSEFGADEIGKVTGVRPPVIYHGVDTDAFYPVSPSHPITWRSKEGMVVIRSKTEAKRAFGISPDALFVFRADANVPRKAYFEFFAAMAPLVAAVPNLVVGVHARTRDFGGDLDDMLSHYPPVIRGRMGQLDVSRKFGEARTRMPREVLAALYNAADVYVSNSCEGFGLTIAEALACGVPAVGLDWSAVPEVIGRAGYLVPPGRLYPNIYSHFWAVADGEKLGEATLRLLRSKGARRNMGALGPIHVGASFTWRRAADQFIEVMSGVREAVAA
;
A
#
# COMPACT_ATOMS: atom_id res chain seq x y z
N MET A 1 23.52 6.22 -13.15
CA MET A 1 22.23 5.98 -13.83
C MET A 1 21.33 7.16 -13.54
N LYS A 2 20.76 7.75 -14.58
CA LYS A 2 19.73 8.80 -14.48
C LYS A 2 18.37 8.13 -14.64
N LEU A 3 17.58 8.08 -13.59
CA LEU A 3 16.31 7.34 -13.53
C LEU A 3 15.14 8.31 -13.46
N LEU A 4 14.20 8.21 -14.39
CA LEU A 4 12.92 8.90 -14.34
C LEU A 4 11.85 7.98 -13.74
N VAL A 5 11.25 8.39 -12.62
CA VAL A 5 10.18 7.64 -11.96
C VAL A 5 8.84 8.32 -12.23
N PHE A 6 7.96 7.60 -12.93
CA PHE A 6 6.55 7.97 -13.10
C PHE A 6 5.75 7.34 -11.97
N GLY A 7 5.09 8.16 -11.18
CA GLY A 7 4.30 7.65 -10.06
C GLY A 7 3.41 8.70 -9.43
N ASP A 8 2.64 8.26 -8.45
CA ASP A 8 1.89 9.14 -7.58
C ASP A 8 2.82 9.68 -6.48
N MET A 9 2.70 10.96 -6.17
CA MET A 9 3.39 11.59 -5.04
C MET A 9 2.42 11.99 -3.92
N ALA A 10 1.12 11.72 -4.11
CA ALA A 10 0.09 12.03 -3.12
C ALA A 10 0.10 11.05 -1.93
N ALA A 11 -0.78 11.30 -0.95
CA ALA A 11 -0.93 10.48 0.25
C ALA A 11 -1.67 9.14 -0.03
N THR A 12 -1.13 8.34 -0.92
CA THR A 12 -1.64 7.03 -1.34
C THR A 12 -0.63 5.92 -1.09
N GLY A 13 -1.04 4.66 -1.28
CA GLY A 13 -0.11 3.53 -1.27
C GLY A 13 0.98 3.67 -2.33
N PHE A 14 0.60 4.06 -3.57
CA PHE A 14 1.57 4.33 -4.63
C PHE A 14 2.51 5.49 -4.29
N GLY A 15 1.99 6.57 -3.71
CA GLY A 15 2.81 7.69 -3.27
C GLY A 15 3.81 7.30 -2.17
N THR A 16 3.44 6.38 -1.28
CA THR A 16 4.37 5.80 -0.31
C THR A 16 5.48 5.03 -1.01
N VAL A 17 5.13 4.15 -1.96
CA VAL A 17 6.12 3.39 -2.74
C VAL A 17 7.05 4.32 -3.51
N THR A 18 6.50 5.31 -4.22
CA THR A 18 7.29 6.26 -5.01
C THR A 18 8.30 7.01 -4.14
N THR A 19 7.85 7.53 -2.99
CA THR A 19 8.71 8.35 -2.12
C THR A 19 9.74 7.52 -1.36
N ASP A 20 9.37 6.36 -0.83
CA ASP A 20 10.29 5.56 -0.02
C ASP A 20 11.35 4.86 -0.89
N LEU A 21 10.93 4.25 -1.99
CA LEU A 21 11.87 3.69 -2.97
C LEU A 21 12.75 4.79 -3.57
N GLY A 22 12.16 5.93 -3.93
CA GLY A 22 12.89 7.06 -4.50
C GLY A 22 13.97 7.59 -3.56
N ARG A 23 13.69 7.71 -2.28
CA ARG A 23 14.67 8.11 -1.26
C ARG A 23 15.85 7.14 -1.19
N GLU A 24 15.55 5.85 -1.10
CA GLU A 24 16.59 4.82 -1.03
C GLU A 24 17.45 4.75 -2.31
N LEU A 25 16.86 4.98 -3.48
CA LEU A 25 17.61 5.07 -4.73
C LEU A 25 18.54 6.30 -4.77
N ILE A 26 18.05 7.46 -4.29
CA ILE A 26 18.85 8.68 -4.19
C ILE A 26 20.02 8.47 -3.20
N ASP A 27 19.76 7.90 -2.02
CA ASP A 27 20.77 7.64 -0.99
C ASP A 27 21.87 6.68 -1.48
N ARG A 28 21.59 5.86 -2.51
CA ARG A 28 22.56 5.00 -3.22
C ARG A 28 23.26 5.66 -4.40
N GLY A 29 23.08 6.95 -4.57
CA GLY A 29 23.75 7.72 -5.62
C GLY A 29 23.11 7.58 -7.00
N THR A 30 21.88 7.06 -7.11
CA THR A 30 21.12 7.13 -8.35
C THR A 30 20.60 8.56 -8.54
N ASP A 31 20.82 9.14 -9.72
CA ASP A 31 20.27 10.45 -10.04
C ASP A 31 18.79 10.27 -10.47
N VAL A 32 17.88 10.37 -9.48
CA VAL A 32 16.46 10.12 -9.65
C VAL A 32 15.71 11.43 -9.80
N ARG A 33 14.84 11.49 -10.81
CA ARG A 33 13.80 12.52 -10.95
C ARG A 33 12.44 11.90 -11.09
N PHE A 34 11.41 12.67 -10.77
CA PHE A 34 10.05 12.19 -10.68
C PHE A 34 9.13 12.95 -11.61
N VAL A 35 8.15 12.21 -12.14
CA VAL A 35 6.99 12.75 -12.81
C VAL A 35 5.76 12.29 -12.06
N SER A 36 5.03 13.23 -11.46
CA SER A 36 3.82 12.94 -10.71
C SER A 36 2.58 13.23 -11.53
N TRP A 37 1.62 12.30 -11.50
CA TRP A 37 0.29 12.53 -12.10
C TRP A 37 -0.62 13.39 -11.23
N ASN A 38 -0.36 13.44 -9.93
CA ASN A 38 -1.16 14.23 -8.99
C ASN A 38 -0.38 15.47 -8.56
N GLU A 39 -1.08 16.58 -8.47
CA GLU A 39 -0.52 17.80 -7.92
C GLU A 39 -0.37 17.65 -6.39
N PHE A 40 0.85 17.88 -5.90
CA PHE A 40 1.15 17.94 -4.48
C PHE A 40 1.97 19.20 -4.20
N PRO A 41 1.35 20.25 -3.63
CA PRO A 41 1.95 21.59 -3.58
C PRO A 41 3.23 21.68 -2.73
N ASP A 42 3.39 20.81 -1.73
CA ASP A 42 4.48 20.90 -0.75
C ASP A 42 5.22 19.57 -0.62
N LEU A 43 5.98 19.18 -1.65
CA LEU A 43 6.87 18.03 -1.56
C LEU A 43 8.11 18.40 -0.76
N PRO A 44 8.41 17.68 0.34
CA PRO A 44 9.65 17.91 1.08
C PRO A 44 10.87 17.51 0.26
N GLU A 45 12.03 18.11 0.56
CA GLU A 45 13.30 17.66 -0.02
C GLU A 45 13.60 16.19 0.38
N PRO A 46 14.20 15.39 -0.54
CA PRO A 46 14.80 15.77 -1.82
C PRO A 46 13.83 15.77 -3.02
N PHE A 47 12.52 15.70 -2.83
CA PHE A 47 11.55 15.51 -3.90
C PHE A 47 11.14 16.82 -4.57
N GLY A 48 11.05 17.94 -3.84
CA GLY A 48 10.54 19.20 -4.35
C GLY A 48 11.24 19.65 -5.62
N SER A 49 12.57 19.77 -5.58
CA SER A 49 13.41 20.19 -6.72
C SER A 49 13.57 19.13 -7.82
N ARG A 50 13.16 17.88 -7.56
CA ARG A 50 13.34 16.73 -8.48
C ARG A 50 12.05 16.28 -9.15
N THR A 51 10.92 16.93 -8.89
CA THR A 51 9.60 16.47 -9.36
C THR A 51 8.98 17.43 -10.34
N ALA A 52 8.64 16.93 -11.53
CA ALA A 52 7.76 17.59 -12.47
C ALA A 52 6.33 17.10 -12.26
N ILE A 53 5.39 18.01 -12.04
CA ILE A 53 3.98 17.70 -11.84
C ILE A 53 3.26 17.83 -13.19
N LEU A 54 2.65 16.73 -13.66
CA LEU A 54 1.92 16.69 -14.92
C LEU A 54 0.40 16.79 -14.77
N GLY A 55 -0.11 16.55 -13.55
CA GLY A 55 -1.54 16.57 -13.26
C GLY A 55 -2.13 17.98 -13.25
N ASN A 56 -3.45 18.07 -13.52
CA ASN A 56 -4.23 19.26 -13.21
C ASN A 56 -4.77 19.18 -11.76
N PRO A 57 -5.27 20.28 -11.18
CA PRO A 57 -5.83 20.31 -9.82
C PRO A 57 -6.99 19.34 -9.57
N GLU A 58 -7.62 18.82 -10.62
CA GLU A 58 -8.72 17.86 -10.56
C GLU A 58 -8.25 16.39 -10.61
N GLY A 59 -6.93 16.16 -10.71
CA GLY A 59 -6.33 14.81 -10.63
C GLY A 59 -6.49 13.96 -11.90
N TRP A 60 -6.98 14.53 -13.00
CA TRP A 60 -7.13 13.85 -14.27
C TRP A 60 -6.10 14.31 -15.29
N LEU A 61 -5.41 13.35 -15.90
CA LEU A 61 -4.45 13.59 -16.98
C LEU A 61 -5.18 14.04 -18.25
N GLU A 62 -5.13 15.32 -18.58
CA GLU A 62 -5.51 15.73 -19.92
C GLU A 62 -4.48 15.21 -20.93
N ARG A 63 -4.90 14.29 -21.79
CA ARG A 63 -4.04 13.59 -22.78
C ARG A 63 -3.17 14.50 -23.62
N ARG A 64 -3.66 15.72 -23.96
CA ARG A 64 -2.91 16.68 -24.80
C ARG A 64 -1.78 17.36 -24.04
N SER A 65 -1.98 17.72 -22.80
CA SER A 65 -0.95 18.36 -21.97
C SER A 65 0.13 17.37 -21.56
N LEU A 66 -0.23 16.10 -21.36
CA LEU A 66 0.72 15.04 -21.05
C LEU A 66 1.69 14.80 -22.21
N LYS A 67 1.16 14.58 -23.43
CA LYS A 67 1.99 14.36 -24.61
C LYS A 67 2.96 15.51 -24.83
N ALA A 68 2.48 16.76 -24.80
CA ALA A 68 3.32 17.94 -25.02
C ALA A 68 4.47 18.07 -24.00
N ARG A 69 4.26 17.67 -22.74
CA ARG A 69 5.31 17.71 -21.71
C ARG A 69 6.27 16.53 -21.79
N LEU A 70 5.78 15.37 -22.22
CA LEU A 70 6.60 14.16 -22.32
C LEU A 70 7.45 14.14 -23.60
N ASP A 71 7.00 14.81 -24.67
CA ASP A 71 7.84 15.09 -25.84
C ASP A 71 9.13 15.86 -25.43
N HIS A 72 9.11 16.55 -24.28
CA HIS A 72 10.27 17.26 -23.72
C HIS A 72 11.17 16.44 -22.78
N ILE A 73 10.83 15.17 -22.51
CA ILE A 73 11.68 14.33 -21.64
C ILE A 73 13.04 14.06 -22.31
N MET A 74 13.03 13.72 -23.59
CA MET A 74 14.23 13.31 -24.30
C MET A 74 15.06 14.47 -24.84
N ASP A 75 14.49 15.67 -24.94
CA ASP A 75 15.23 16.89 -25.31
C ASP A 75 15.78 17.66 -24.08
N GLY A 76 15.48 17.16 -22.87
CA GLY A 76 15.95 17.74 -21.60
C GLY A 76 15.17 18.97 -21.15
N ALA A 77 14.08 19.34 -21.81
CA ALA A 77 13.29 20.54 -21.47
C ALA A 77 12.29 20.31 -20.32
N LEU A 78 12.10 19.06 -19.87
CA LEU A 78 11.22 18.75 -18.74
C LEU A 78 11.77 19.32 -17.40
N PHE A 79 13.09 19.40 -17.28
CA PHE A 79 13.78 19.96 -16.13
C PHE A 79 14.70 21.12 -16.55
N GLU A 80 14.75 22.18 -15.75
CA GLU A 80 15.45 23.45 -16.09
C GLU A 80 16.94 23.30 -16.40
N ASP A 81 17.58 22.23 -15.93
CA ASP A 81 19.01 21.96 -16.11
C ASP A 81 19.35 21.07 -17.32
N GLY A 82 18.38 20.79 -18.19
CA GLY A 82 18.58 19.97 -19.37
C GLY A 82 18.81 18.48 -19.07
N TRP A 83 18.30 17.98 -17.95
CA TRP A 83 18.47 16.59 -17.55
C TRP A 83 17.70 15.62 -18.44
N VAL A 84 18.36 14.59 -18.94
CA VAL A 84 17.79 13.53 -19.77
C VAL A 84 17.96 12.18 -19.07
N PRO A 85 16.90 11.34 -18.95
CA PRO A 85 16.98 10.04 -18.31
C PRO A 85 17.70 8.98 -19.14
N ASP A 86 18.38 8.04 -18.48
CA ASP A 86 18.88 6.81 -19.10
C ASP A 86 17.81 5.71 -19.10
N ARG A 87 16.87 5.77 -18.15
CA ARG A 87 15.83 4.76 -17.90
C ARG A 87 14.59 5.38 -17.26
N ALA A 88 13.47 4.67 -17.38
CA ALA A 88 12.25 5.00 -16.65
C ALA A 88 11.74 3.83 -15.81
N LEU A 89 11.13 4.14 -14.66
CA LEU A 89 10.36 3.24 -13.82
C LEU A 89 8.93 3.79 -13.68
N ILE A 90 7.94 3.01 -14.05
CA ILE A 90 6.55 3.39 -14.04
C ILE A 90 5.82 2.62 -12.94
N LEU A 91 5.17 3.34 -12.02
CA LEU A 91 4.35 2.78 -10.96
C LEU A 91 2.88 3.12 -11.23
N GLY A 92 2.04 2.11 -11.34
CA GLY A 92 0.61 2.28 -11.55
C GLY A 92 -0.03 0.95 -11.94
N ASP A 93 -1.34 0.83 -11.79
CA ASP A 93 -2.02 -0.36 -12.27
C ASP A 93 -2.15 -0.35 -13.80
N VAL A 94 -2.05 -1.55 -14.41
CA VAL A 94 -2.05 -1.71 -15.87
C VAL A 94 -3.32 -1.16 -16.49
N GLY A 95 -4.47 -1.32 -15.81
CA GLY A 95 -5.75 -0.82 -16.30
C GLY A 95 -5.74 0.69 -16.49
N SER A 96 -5.38 1.44 -15.46
CA SER A 96 -5.28 2.92 -15.51
C SER A 96 -4.24 3.38 -16.51
N LEU A 97 -3.09 2.72 -16.58
CA LEU A 97 -2.03 3.05 -17.54
C LEU A 97 -2.46 2.79 -18.99
N THR A 98 -3.23 1.73 -19.22
CA THR A 98 -3.80 1.42 -20.54
C THR A 98 -4.87 2.44 -20.93
N GLU A 99 -5.76 2.81 -20.02
CA GLU A 99 -6.78 3.85 -20.24
C GLU A 99 -6.17 5.21 -20.53
N SER A 100 -5.04 5.54 -19.89
CA SER A 100 -4.27 6.76 -20.21
C SER A 100 -3.57 6.71 -21.55
N ARG A 101 -3.54 5.54 -22.22
CA ARG A 101 -2.83 5.29 -23.48
C ARG A 101 -1.34 5.63 -23.40
N ILE A 102 -0.71 5.26 -22.28
CA ILE A 102 0.71 5.58 -22.04
C ILE A 102 1.64 5.15 -23.18
N LEU A 103 1.36 4.03 -23.83
CA LEU A 103 2.18 3.52 -24.93
C LEU A 103 2.16 4.39 -26.19
N ASP A 104 1.15 5.27 -26.35
CA ASP A 104 1.04 6.15 -27.53
C ASP A 104 1.96 7.38 -27.45
N TRP A 105 2.41 7.72 -26.26
CA TRP A 105 3.16 8.95 -25.99
C TRP A 105 4.43 8.74 -25.16
N PHE A 106 4.69 7.53 -24.67
CA PHE A 106 5.93 7.23 -23.97
C PHE A 106 7.09 7.15 -24.97
N PRO A 107 8.27 7.74 -24.66
CA PRO A 107 9.43 7.69 -25.54
C PRO A 107 9.88 6.26 -25.83
N GLN A 108 9.87 5.86 -27.09
CA GLN A 108 10.17 4.48 -27.50
C GLN A 108 11.65 4.11 -27.32
N ASP A 109 12.54 5.12 -27.38
CA ASP A 109 13.98 4.93 -27.21
C ASP A 109 14.43 4.93 -25.74
N LEU A 110 13.53 5.20 -24.79
CA LEU A 110 13.82 5.19 -23.37
C LEU A 110 13.50 3.79 -22.77
N PRO A 111 14.53 3.01 -22.36
CA PRO A 111 14.29 1.74 -21.70
C PRO A 111 13.44 1.93 -20.45
N ALA A 112 12.26 1.32 -20.41
CA ALA A 112 11.30 1.51 -19.34
C ALA A 112 10.91 0.20 -18.66
N PHE A 113 10.67 0.31 -17.37
CA PHE A 113 10.21 -0.77 -16.51
C PHE A 113 8.87 -0.41 -15.90
N HIS A 114 8.00 -1.40 -15.78
CA HIS A 114 6.73 -1.26 -15.07
C HIS A 114 6.78 -2.05 -13.76
N TYR A 115 6.73 -1.36 -12.64
CA TYR A 115 6.58 -1.99 -11.35
C TYR A 115 5.10 -2.30 -11.13
N ALA A 116 4.73 -3.57 -11.41
CA ALA A 116 3.38 -4.01 -11.70
C ALA A 116 2.65 -4.53 -10.46
N PRO A 117 1.60 -3.84 -9.98
CA PRO A 117 0.68 -4.41 -8.99
C PRO A 117 -0.26 -5.39 -9.69
N VAL A 118 -0.21 -6.66 -9.27
CA VAL A 118 -1.12 -7.70 -9.76
C VAL A 118 -1.73 -8.40 -8.56
N GLU A 119 -3.03 -8.23 -8.40
CA GLU A 119 -3.80 -8.80 -7.30
C GLU A 119 -4.92 -9.75 -7.74
N GLY A 120 -5.10 -9.92 -9.05
CA GLY A 120 -6.14 -10.76 -9.65
C GLY A 120 -5.61 -11.81 -10.61
N ILE A 121 -6.49 -12.68 -11.06
CA ILE A 121 -6.22 -13.76 -12.01
C ILE A 121 -6.96 -13.56 -13.33
N VAL A 122 -6.57 -14.35 -14.35
CA VAL A 122 -7.13 -14.27 -15.70
C VAL A 122 -6.94 -12.86 -16.28
N LEU A 123 -5.69 -12.41 -16.22
CA LEU A 123 -5.32 -11.09 -16.75
C LEU A 123 -5.64 -11.00 -18.24
N PRO A 124 -6.10 -9.82 -18.74
CA PRO A 124 -6.42 -9.65 -20.14
C PRO A 124 -5.22 -9.96 -21.05
N PRO A 125 -5.38 -10.79 -22.10
CA PRO A 125 -4.29 -11.08 -23.05
C PRO A 125 -3.71 -9.81 -23.71
N SER A 126 -4.51 -8.75 -23.86
CA SER A 126 -4.06 -7.46 -24.39
C SER A 126 -2.96 -6.80 -23.56
N TRP A 127 -2.80 -7.19 -22.29
CA TRP A 127 -1.74 -6.68 -21.43
C TRP A 127 -0.35 -7.20 -21.81
N SER A 128 -0.25 -8.30 -22.57
CA SER A 128 1.05 -8.76 -23.10
C SER A 128 1.76 -7.67 -23.89
N ARG A 129 1.01 -6.99 -24.80
CA ARG A 129 1.56 -5.90 -25.60
C ARG A 129 2.05 -4.71 -24.74
N PHE A 130 1.40 -4.45 -23.63
CA PHE A 130 1.85 -3.44 -22.67
C PHE A 130 3.22 -3.80 -22.10
N TRP A 131 3.40 -5.06 -21.72
CA TRP A 131 4.65 -5.55 -21.12
C TRP A 131 5.75 -5.92 -22.14
N GLU A 132 5.45 -5.95 -23.43
CA GLU A 132 6.47 -5.98 -24.48
C GLU A 132 7.24 -4.64 -24.56
N VAL A 133 6.57 -3.52 -24.28
CA VAL A 133 7.15 -2.18 -24.30
C VAL A 133 7.71 -1.79 -22.93
N LEU A 134 6.94 -2.00 -21.86
CA LEU A 134 7.31 -1.66 -20.50
C LEU A 134 7.65 -2.95 -19.74
N ARG A 135 8.94 -3.24 -19.61
CA ARG A 135 9.42 -4.48 -18.97
C ARG A 135 8.88 -4.65 -17.57
N PRO A 136 8.13 -5.73 -17.26
CA PRO A 136 7.50 -5.87 -15.95
C PRO A 136 8.51 -6.25 -14.87
N ILE A 137 8.31 -5.68 -13.69
CA ILE A 137 8.88 -6.12 -12.42
C ILE A 137 7.67 -6.37 -11.52
N ALA A 138 7.51 -7.58 -11.01
CA ALA A 138 6.37 -7.93 -10.16
C ALA A 138 6.61 -7.52 -8.71
N MET A 139 5.52 -7.21 -7.99
CA MET A 139 5.55 -6.87 -6.57
C MET A 139 5.44 -8.09 -5.65
N SER A 140 5.15 -9.27 -6.23
CA SER A 140 4.95 -10.54 -5.53
C SER A 140 5.22 -11.72 -6.45
N GLU A 141 5.45 -12.90 -5.87
CA GLU A 141 5.56 -14.16 -6.61
C GLU A 141 4.29 -14.48 -7.36
N PHE A 142 3.12 -14.27 -6.70
CA PHE A 142 1.81 -14.38 -7.33
C PHE A 142 1.71 -13.50 -8.58
N GLY A 143 2.07 -12.23 -8.46
CA GLY A 143 2.03 -11.28 -9.58
C GLY A 143 2.96 -11.70 -10.72
N ALA A 144 4.15 -12.22 -10.41
CA ALA A 144 5.09 -12.72 -11.40
C ALA A 144 4.53 -13.93 -12.16
N ASP A 145 3.85 -14.84 -11.48
CA ASP A 145 3.23 -16.01 -12.11
C ASP A 145 2.06 -15.60 -13.02
N GLU A 146 1.22 -14.67 -12.60
CA GLU A 146 0.10 -14.17 -13.42
C GLU A 146 0.58 -13.39 -14.67
N ILE A 147 1.61 -12.55 -14.52
CA ILE A 147 2.26 -11.88 -15.65
C ILE A 147 2.87 -12.92 -16.60
N GLY A 148 3.55 -13.92 -16.07
CA GLY A 148 4.16 -15.00 -16.85
C GLY A 148 3.15 -15.78 -17.70
N LYS A 149 1.93 -16.00 -17.20
CA LYS A 149 0.85 -16.66 -17.97
C LYS A 149 0.43 -15.86 -19.21
N VAL A 150 0.51 -14.54 -19.14
CA VAL A 150 0.09 -13.65 -20.24
C VAL A 150 1.24 -13.36 -21.20
N THR A 151 2.45 -13.17 -20.69
CA THR A 151 3.63 -12.78 -21.50
C THR A 151 4.46 -13.97 -21.99
N GLY A 152 4.29 -15.16 -21.39
CA GLY A 152 5.16 -16.31 -21.62
C GLY A 152 6.51 -16.23 -20.89
N VAL A 153 6.81 -15.12 -20.21
CA VAL A 153 8.07 -14.90 -19.47
C VAL A 153 7.77 -14.42 -18.06
N ARG A 154 8.25 -15.13 -17.06
CA ARG A 154 8.11 -14.73 -15.67
C ARG A 154 9.04 -13.57 -15.33
N PRO A 155 8.53 -12.41 -14.90
CA PRO A 155 9.36 -11.26 -14.56
C PRO A 155 10.11 -11.47 -13.23
N PRO A 156 11.16 -10.67 -12.98
CA PRO A 156 11.77 -10.61 -11.65
C PRO A 156 10.77 -10.10 -10.61
N VAL A 157 10.92 -10.59 -9.37
CA VAL A 157 10.12 -10.16 -8.22
C VAL A 157 10.95 -9.24 -7.36
N ILE A 158 10.41 -8.06 -7.08
CA ILE A 158 10.95 -7.13 -6.09
C ILE A 158 9.81 -6.74 -5.17
N TYR A 159 9.85 -7.18 -3.92
CA TYR A 159 8.84 -6.80 -2.93
C TYR A 159 8.97 -5.34 -2.52
N HIS A 160 7.87 -4.74 -2.08
CA HIS A 160 7.91 -3.45 -1.39
C HIS A 160 8.73 -3.54 -0.10
N GLY A 161 9.21 -2.40 0.35
CA GLY A 161 9.74 -2.23 1.69
C GLY A 161 8.68 -1.70 2.66
N VAL A 162 9.01 -1.79 3.93
CA VAL A 162 8.37 -1.07 5.03
C VAL A 162 9.43 -0.17 5.68
N ASP A 163 9.04 1.03 6.03
CA ASP A 163 9.86 1.94 6.84
C ASP A 163 9.91 1.43 8.29
N THR A 164 10.89 0.57 8.59
CA THR A 164 11.06 -0.04 9.91
C THR A 164 11.56 0.92 10.97
N ASP A 165 11.98 2.13 10.60
CA ASP A 165 12.32 3.20 11.55
C ASP A 165 11.06 3.93 12.04
N ALA A 166 9.96 3.86 11.28
CA ALA A 166 8.66 4.38 11.67
C ALA A 166 7.72 3.30 12.22
N PHE A 167 7.72 2.10 11.62
CA PHE A 167 6.83 0.99 11.99
C PHE A 167 7.60 -0.09 12.73
N TYR A 168 7.47 -0.11 14.05
CA TYR A 168 8.13 -1.05 14.97
C TYR A 168 7.29 -1.31 16.21
N PRO A 169 7.55 -2.42 16.93
CA PRO A 169 6.87 -2.69 18.20
C PRO A 169 7.28 -1.67 19.25
N VAL A 170 6.31 -0.90 19.77
CA VAL A 170 6.58 0.12 20.77
C VAL A 170 7.02 -0.49 22.11
N SER A 171 7.99 0.14 22.75
CA SER A 171 8.48 -0.25 24.07
C SER A 171 8.93 0.98 24.87
N PRO A 172 9.15 0.86 26.21
CA PRO A 172 9.69 1.96 27.01
C PRO A 172 11.04 2.45 26.54
N SER A 173 11.88 1.57 25.98
CA SER A 173 13.20 1.91 25.43
C SER A 173 13.15 2.45 24.00
N HIS A 174 12.05 2.21 23.30
CA HIS A 174 11.82 2.66 21.91
C HIS A 174 10.38 3.20 21.79
N PRO A 175 10.10 4.41 22.31
CA PRO A 175 8.77 5.01 22.29
C PRO A 175 8.47 5.62 20.92
N ILE A 176 7.18 5.63 20.54
CA ILE A 176 6.69 6.42 19.42
C ILE A 176 6.36 7.83 19.92
N THR A 177 6.77 8.86 19.19
CA THR A 177 6.53 10.26 19.58
C THR A 177 6.06 11.09 18.39
N TRP A 178 5.08 11.98 18.61
CA TRP A 178 4.67 12.99 17.63
C TRP A 178 4.19 14.27 18.30
N ARG A 179 4.15 15.35 17.53
CA ARG A 179 3.58 16.62 17.98
C ARG A 179 2.10 16.67 17.59
N SER A 180 1.22 16.78 18.59
CA SER A 180 -0.19 17.08 18.40
C SER A 180 -0.48 18.57 18.61
N LYS A 181 -1.75 18.99 18.36
CA LYS A 181 -2.19 20.38 18.69
C LYS A 181 -2.13 20.67 20.20
N GLU A 182 -2.21 19.64 21.03
CA GLU A 182 -2.23 19.71 22.49
C GLU A 182 -0.84 19.54 23.12
N GLY A 183 0.22 19.30 22.32
CA GLY A 183 1.58 19.11 22.78
C GLY A 183 2.24 17.82 22.27
N MET A 184 3.34 17.42 22.90
CA MET A 184 4.06 16.19 22.57
C MET A 184 3.31 14.97 23.12
N VAL A 185 3.02 14.02 22.26
CA VAL A 185 2.48 12.70 22.61
C VAL A 185 3.64 11.70 22.61
N VAL A 186 3.73 10.88 23.67
CA VAL A 186 4.75 9.83 23.81
C VAL A 186 4.04 8.52 24.15
N ILE A 187 4.23 7.52 23.32
CA ILE A 187 3.64 6.18 23.47
C ILE A 187 4.75 5.17 23.76
N ARG A 188 4.67 4.48 24.89
CA ARG A 188 5.66 3.49 25.36
C ARG A 188 5.12 2.07 25.44
N SER A 189 3.82 1.90 25.23
CA SER A 189 3.13 0.62 25.34
C SER A 189 1.83 0.57 24.55
N LYS A 190 1.37 -0.63 24.25
CA LYS A 190 0.02 -0.87 23.65
C LYS A 190 -1.09 -0.18 24.47
N THR A 191 -1.00 -0.21 25.79
CA THR A 191 -1.96 0.43 26.68
C THR A 191 -2.01 1.94 26.46
N GLU A 192 -0.85 2.58 26.37
CA GLU A 192 -0.76 4.02 26.09
C GLU A 192 -1.26 4.34 24.67
N ALA A 193 -0.94 3.49 23.68
CA ALA A 193 -1.45 3.62 22.33
C ALA A 193 -2.99 3.57 22.29
N LYS A 194 -3.62 2.58 22.94
CA LYS A 194 -5.09 2.52 23.05
C LYS A 194 -5.68 3.78 23.65
N ARG A 195 -5.14 4.28 24.76
CA ARG A 195 -5.62 5.50 25.43
C ARG A 195 -5.51 6.74 24.54
N ALA A 196 -4.43 6.86 23.76
CA ALA A 196 -4.23 7.98 22.85
C ALA A 196 -5.32 8.08 21.78
N PHE A 197 -5.94 6.96 21.43
CA PHE A 197 -7.05 6.91 20.46
C PHE A 197 -8.43 6.73 21.11
N GLY A 198 -8.55 6.91 22.42
CA GLY A 198 -9.82 6.79 23.14
C GLY A 198 -10.34 5.36 23.27
N ILE A 199 -9.48 4.37 23.05
CA ILE A 199 -9.80 2.94 23.18
C ILE A 199 -9.50 2.52 24.64
N SER A 200 -10.44 1.81 25.29
CA SER A 200 -10.20 1.27 26.62
C SER A 200 -8.97 0.35 26.61
N PRO A 201 -8.07 0.45 27.61
CA PRO A 201 -6.92 -0.46 27.74
C PRO A 201 -7.29 -1.94 27.75
N ASP A 202 -8.45 -2.27 28.31
CA ASP A 202 -8.95 -3.64 28.42
C ASP A 202 -9.75 -4.11 27.21
N ALA A 203 -10.02 -3.21 26.25
CA ALA A 203 -10.68 -3.59 25.02
C ALA A 203 -9.78 -4.48 24.16
N LEU A 204 -10.35 -5.48 23.54
CA LEU A 204 -9.75 -6.14 22.38
C LEU A 204 -9.96 -5.24 21.17
N PHE A 205 -8.90 -4.98 20.42
CA PHE A 205 -8.95 -4.02 19.30
C PHE A 205 -8.55 -4.70 18.00
N VAL A 206 -9.51 -4.79 17.07
CA VAL A 206 -9.28 -5.15 15.67
C VAL A 206 -9.13 -3.86 14.87
N PHE A 207 -8.08 -3.79 14.07
CA PHE A 207 -7.78 -2.63 13.26
C PHE A 207 -7.62 -2.97 11.79
N ARG A 208 -8.02 -2.04 10.94
CA ARG A 208 -7.82 -2.06 9.50
C ARG A 208 -7.49 -0.66 8.99
N ALA A 209 -6.47 -0.53 8.15
CA ALA A 209 -6.12 0.70 7.43
C ALA A 209 -6.04 0.41 5.93
N ASP A 210 -6.98 0.97 5.17
CA ASP A 210 -7.07 0.79 3.72
C ASP A 210 -7.79 1.97 3.07
N ALA A 211 -7.55 2.21 1.78
CA ALA A 211 -8.40 3.10 1.00
C ALA A 211 -9.83 2.53 0.91
N ASN A 212 -10.84 3.41 0.95
CA ASN A 212 -12.23 2.99 0.76
C ASN A 212 -12.54 2.92 -0.75
N VAL A 213 -12.10 1.82 -1.37
CA VAL A 213 -12.34 1.51 -2.79
C VAL A 213 -13.01 0.13 -2.93
N PRO A 214 -13.72 -0.17 -4.03
CA PRO A 214 -14.51 -1.40 -4.18
C PRO A 214 -13.74 -2.68 -3.87
N ARG A 215 -12.49 -2.78 -4.31
CA ARG A 215 -11.61 -3.93 -4.07
C ARG A 215 -11.41 -4.23 -2.59
N LYS A 216 -11.44 -3.21 -1.74
CA LYS A 216 -11.20 -3.36 -0.30
C LYS A 216 -12.41 -3.91 0.47
N ALA A 217 -13.58 -4.02 -0.17
CA ALA A 217 -14.75 -4.76 0.32
C ALA A 217 -15.11 -4.46 1.79
N TYR A 218 -15.30 -3.17 2.12
CA TYR A 218 -15.61 -2.75 3.49
C TYR A 218 -16.97 -3.26 3.98
N PHE A 219 -17.94 -3.41 3.09
CA PHE A 219 -19.25 -3.96 3.46
C PHE A 219 -19.12 -5.39 3.98
N GLU A 220 -18.39 -6.24 3.26
CA GLU A 220 -18.11 -7.63 3.65
C GLU A 220 -17.24 -7.70 4.93
N PHE A 221 -16.32 -6.76 5.09
CA PHE A 221 -15.54 -6.65 6.32
C PHE A 221 -16.43 -6.38 7.54
N PHE A 222 -17.31 -5.38 7.46
CA PHE A 222 -18.23 -5.08 8.55
C PHE A 222 -19.21 -6.24 8.82
N ALA A 223 -19.70 -6.89 7.76
CA ALA A 223 -20.56 -8.06 7.89
C ALA A 223 -19.87 -9.22 8.62
N ALA A 224 -18.57 -9.45 8.39
CA ALA A 224 -17.78 -10.46 9.08
C ALA A 224 -17.48 -10.08 10.54
N MET A 225 -17.30 -8.80 10.85
CA MET A 225 -16.94 -8.32 12.19
C MET A 225 -18.15 -8.12 13.11
N ALA A 226 -19.32 -7.78 12.60
CA ALA A 226 -20.51 -7.48 13.42
C ALA A 226 -20.91 -8.62 14.36
N PRO A 227 -20.94 -9.91 13.95
CA PRO A 227 -21.21 -11.02 14.86
C PRO A 227 -20.19 -11.14 16.01
N LEU A 228 -18.92 -10.81 15.75
CA LEU A 228 -17.87 -10.83 16.77
C LEU A 228 -18.08 -9.72 17.78
N VAL A 229 -18.42 -8.51 17.32
CA VAL A 229 -18.74 -7.36 18.19
C VAL A 229 -19.96 -7.67 19.06
N ALA A 230 -20.95 -8.39 18.55
CA ALA A 230 -22.10 -8.85 19.31
C ALA A 230 -21.70 -9.88 20.40
N ALA A 231 -20.83 -10.83 20.07
CA ALA A 231 -20.45 -11.94 20.94
C ALA A 231 -19.35 -11.60 21.97
N VAL A 232 -18.52 -10.57 21.71
CA VAL A 232 -17.38 -10.18 22.56
C VAL A 232 -17.61 -8.78 23.12
N PRO A 233 -18.01 -8.65 24.41
CA PRO A 233 -18.48 -7.38 24.98
C PRO A 233 -17.46 -6.23 24.94
N ASN A 234 -16.17 -6.54 25.05
CA ASN A 234 -15.08 -5.55 25.04
C ASN A 234 -14.34 -5.45 23.69
N LEU A 235 -14.92 -5.99 22.62
CA LEU A 235 -14.34 -5.87 21.27
C LEU A 235 -14.68 -4.51 20.67
N VAL A 236 -13.66 -3.85 20.15
CA VAL A 236 -13.73 -2.65 19.31
C VAL A 236 -13.13 -2.98 17.95
N VAL A 237 -13.82 -2.58 16.88
CA VAL A 237 -13.34 -2.71 15.50
C VAL A 237 -13.18 -1.31 14.93
N GLY A 238 -11.95 -0.91 14.67
CA GLY A 238 -11.63 0.41 14.12
C GLY A 238 -11.10 0.32 12.70
N VAL A 239 -11.50 1.25 11.87
CA VAL A 239 -10.97 1.41 10.52
C VAL A 239 -10.35 2.80 10.35
N HIS A 240 -9.28 2.86 9.53
CA HIS A 240 -8.72 4.12 9.04
C HIS A 240 -8.86 4.14 7.53
N ALA A 241 -9.83 4.94 7.05
CA ALA A 241 -10.16 5.10 5.64
C ALA A 241 -10.84 6.45 5.44
N ARG A 242 -11.01 6.89 4.20
CA ARG A 242 -11.98 7.98 3.92
C ARG A 242 -13.39 7.47 4.16
N THR A 243 -14.21 8.24 4.87
CA THR A 243 -15.62 7.86 5.13
C THR A 243 -16.37 7.66 3.83
N ARG A 244 -16.20 8.57 2.87
CA ARG A 244 -16.80 8.51 1.53
C ARG A 244 -15.70 8.49 0.47
N ASP A 245 -15.72 7.47 -0.36
CA ASP A 245 -14.83 7.29 -1.51
C ASP A 245 -15.50 6.35 -2.53
N PHE A 246 -14.77 5.89 -3.56
CA PHE A 246 -15.27 4.98 -4.61
C PHE A 246 -15.88 3.67 -4.07
N GLY A 247 -15.52 3.23 -2.86
CA GLY A 247 -16.10 2.05 -2.20
C GLY A 247 -17.46 2.30 -1.54
N GLY A 248 -17.93 3.53 -1.53
CA GLY A 248 -19.20 3.94 -0.91
C GLY A 248 -19.00 4.80 0.35
N ASP A 249 -20.05 4.92 1.15
CA ASP A 249 -20.06 5.64 2.41
C ASP A 249 -20.04 4.66 3.59
N LEU A 250 -18.98 4.73 4.41
CA LEU A 250 -18.79 3.82 5.56
C LEU A 250 -19.86 4.02 6.64
N ASP A 251 -20.34 5.25 6.83
CA ASP A 251 -21.40 5.53 7.82
C ASP A 251 -22.74 4.94 7.36
N ASP A 252 -23.04 5.00 6.06
CA ASP A 252 -24.22 4.35 5.49
C ASP A 252 -24.10 2.83 5.63
N MET A 253 -22.95 2.22 5.36
CA MET A 253 -22.72 0.78 5.57
C MET A 253 -22.95 0.39 7.03
N LEU A 254 -22.46 1.18 7.97
CA LEU A 254 -22.61 0.94 9.40
C LEU A 254 -24.03 1.18 9.91
N SER A 255 -24.83 2.01 9.21
CA SER A 255 -26.22 2.30 9.60
C SER A 255 -27.13 1.07 9.60
N HIS A 256 -26.77 0.01 8.85
CA HIS A 256 -27.47 -1.26 8.81
C HIS A 256 -27.38 -2.07 10.13
N TYR A 257 -26.47 -1.71 11.05
CA TYR A 257 -26.27 -2.42 12.31
C TYR A 257 -26.92 -1.72 13.49
N PRO A 258 -27.38 -2.47 14.52
CA PRO A 258 -27.92 -1.89 15.75
C PRO A 258 -26.93 -0.90 16.41
N PRO A 259 -27.43 0.15 17.12
CA PRO A 259 -26.57 1.16 17.75
C PRO A 259 -25.49 0.58 18.68
N VAL A 260 -25.79 -0.51 19.40
CA VAL A 260 -24.85 -1.19 20.31
C VAL A 260 -23.67 -1.84 19.55
N ILE A 261 -23.86 -2.28 18.32
CA ILE A 261 -22.82 -2.82 17.45
C ILE A 261 -22.06 -1.66 16.79
N ARG A 262 -22.81 -0.74 16.17
CA ARG A 262 -22.25 0.44 15.51
C ARG A 262 -21.38 1.29 16.42
N GLY A 263 -21.74 1.46 17.70
CA GLY A 263 -20.94 2.23 18.67
C GLY A 263 -19.57 1.61 19.02
N ARG A 264 -19.31 0.36 18.60
CA ARG A 264 -18.03 -0.33 18.80
C ARG A 264 -17.35 -0.74 17.49
N MET A 265 -17.94 -0.34 16.36
CA MET A 265 -17.41 -0.67 15.02
C MET A 265 -17.51 0.57 14.13
N GLY A 266 -16.39 1.02 13.59
CA GLY A 266 -16.42 2.15 12.66
C GLY A 266 -15.09 2.86 12.48
N GLN A 267 -15.18 4.02 11.85
CA GLN A 267 -14.02 4.86 11.61
C GLN A 267 -13.49 5.42 12.94
N LEU A 268 -12.17 5.31 13.11
CA LEU A 268 -11.49 5.99 14.20
C LEU A 268 -11.39 7.47 13.83
N ASP A 269 -11.97 8.34 14.64
CA ASP A 269 -11.88 9.78 14.46
C ASP A 269 -10.48 10.30 14.80
N VAL A 270 -9.54 9.99 13.92
CA VAL A 270 -8.16 10.43 14.07
C VAL A 270 -7.98 11.83 13.48
N SER A 271 -8.84 12.22 12.53
CA SER A 271 -8.73 13.50 11.81
C SER A 271 -8.96 14.71 12.72
N ARG A 272 -9.82 14.60 13.74
CA ARG A 272 -10.03 15.68 14.72
C ARG A 272 -8.79 16.01 15.54
N LYS A 273 -7.89 15.03 15.74
CA LYS A 273 -6.67 15.24 16.54
C LYS A 273 -5.49 15.78 15.73
N PHE A 274 -5.47 15.59 14.39
CA PHE A 274 -4.29 15.85 13.55
C PHE A 274 -4.50 16.83 12.39
N GLY A 275 -5.70 17.37 12.19
CA GLY A 275 -6.01 18.31 11.11
C GLY A 275 -6.84 17.71 9.98
N GLU A 276 -7.30 18.57 9.06
CA GLU A 276 -8.19 18.16 7.98
C GLU A 276 -7.61 17.14 7.03
N ALA A 277 -8.46 16.28 6.49
CA ALA A 277 -8.20 15.06 5.71
C ALA A 277 -7.46 15.25 4.36
N ARG A 278 -6.85 16.38 4.10
CA ARG A 278 -6.01 16.60 2.90
C ARG A 278 -4.52 16.33 3.14
N THR A 279 -4.08 16.23 4.38
CA THR A 279 -2.69 15.92 4.72
C THR A 279 -2.54 14.44 5.06
N ARG A 280 -1.46 13.84 4.58
CA ARG A 280 -1.06 12.46 4.94
C ARG A 280 -1.00 12.35 6.46
N MET A 281 -1.61 11.30 7.04
CA MET A 281 -1.40 10.98 8.44
C MET A 281 0.09 10.79 8.71
N PRO A 282 0.67 11.43 9.72
CA PRO A 282 2.06 11.18 10.10
C PRO A 282 2.28 9.69 10.36
N ARG A 283 3.41 9.15 9.92
CA ARG A 283 3.73 7.72 10.06
C ARG A 283 3.74 7.28 11.52
N GLU A 284 4.21 8.14 12.40
CA GLU A 284 4.26 7.89 13.84
C GLU A 284 2.85 7.68 14.43
N VAL A 285 1.87 8.43 13.93
CA VAL A 285 0.48 8.29 14.35
C VAL A 285 -0.12 6.98 13.84
N LEU A 286 0.14 6.64 12.58
CA LEU A 286 -0.30 5.37 12.00
C LEU A 286 0.38 4.17 12.68
N ALA A 287 1.68 4.28 12.98
CA ALA A 287 2.42 3.28 13.74
C ALA A 287 1.85 3.10 15.16
N ALA A 288 1.45 4.18 15.82
CA ALA A 288 0.79 4.11 17.11
C ALA A 288 -0.59 3.44 17.04
N LEU A 289 -1.35 3.66 15.95
CA LEU A 289 -2.61 2.94 15.69
C LEU A 289 -2.40 1.44 15.51
N TYR A 290 -1.40 1.04 14.71
CA TYR A 290 -1.03 -0.36 14.60
C TYR A 290 -0.65 -0.93 15.97
N ASN A 291 0.21 -0.25 16.73
CA ASN A 291 0.62 -0.70 18.06
C ASN A 291 -0.53 -0.79 19.08
N ALA A 292 -1.62 -0.04 18.89
CA ALA A 292 -2.84 -0.18 19.68
C ALA A 292 -3.61 -1.48 19.39
N ALA A 293 -3.49 -2.01 18.17
CA ALA A 293 -4.27 -3.15 17.70
C ALA A 293 -3.82 -4.48 18.33
N ASP A 294 -4.78 -5.35 18.59
CA ASP A 294 -4.55 -6.74 19.00
C ASP A 294 -4.50 -7.68 17.79
N VAL A 295 -5.24 -7.35 16.73
CA VAL A 295 -5.28 -8.08 15.45
C VAL A 295 -5.48 -7.09 14.33
N TYR A 296 -4.71 -7.24 13.25
CA TYR A 296 -4.96 -6.58 11.98
C TYR A 296 -5.77 -7.50 11.06
N VAL A 297 -6.77 -6.96 10.35
CA VAL A 297 -7.62 -7.79 9.47
C VAL A 297 -7.71 -7.17 8.09
N SER A 298 -7.42 -7.99 7.06
CA SER A 298 -7.61 -7.63 5.65
C SER A 298 -8.36 -8.75 4.90
N ASN A 299 -9.49 -8.41 4.30
CA ASN A 299 -10.33 -9.36 3.57
C ASN A 299 -10.23 -9.24 2.04
N SER A 300 -9.30 -8.44 1.55
CA SER A 300 -9.13 -8.14 0.12
C SER A 300 -7.84 -8.71 -0.46
N CYS A 301 -7.83 -8.89 -1.78
CA CYS A 301 -6.62 -9.20 -2.52
C CYS A 301 -5.71 -7.97 -2.65
N GLU A 302 -4.40 -8.19 -2.68
CA GLU A 302 -3.38 -7.15 -2.71
C GLU A 302 -2.28 -7.46 -3.74
N GLY A 303 -1.78 -6.44 -4.43
CA GLY A 303 -0.58 -6.57 -5.26
C GLY A 303 0.68 -6.82 -4.40
N PHE A 304 0.73 -6.22 -3.19
CA PHE A 304 1.68 -6.53 -2.13
C PHE A 304 0.97 -6.60 -0.77
N GLY A 305 0.34 -5.52 -0.31
CA GLY A 305 -0.30 -5.45 1.01
C GLY A 305 0.54 -4.65 2.01
N LEU A 306 0.87 -3.41 1.65
CA LEU A 306 1.73 -2.53 2.45
C LEU A 306 1.22 -2.35 3.88
N THR A 307 -0.09 -2.14 4.06
CA THR A 307 -0.72 -1.95 5.38
C THR A 307 -0.68 -3.21 6.25
N ILE A 308 -0.71 -4.40 5.63
CA ILE A 308 -0.49 -5.67 6.33
C ILE A 308 0.96 -5.73 6.83
N ALA A 309 1.92 -5.45 5.95
CA ALA A 309 3.33 -5.48 6.29
C ALA A 309 3.70 -4.45 7.39
N GLU A 310 3.12 -3.25 7.36
CA GLU A 310 3.26 -2.23 8.41
C GLU A 310 2.71 -2.71 9.76
N ALA A 311 1.53 -3.36 9.77
CA ALA A 311 0.97 -3.95 10.99
C ALA A 311 1.88 -5.04 11.56
N LEU A 312 2.41 -5.93 10.70
CA LEU A 312 3.36 -6.96 11.09
C LEU A 312 4.66 -6.37 11.61
N ALA A 313 5.19 -5.30 10.99
CA ALA A 313 6.36 -4.57 11.48
C ALA A 313 6.14 -4.01 12.89
N CYS A 314 4.92 -3.57 13.21
CA CYS A 314 4.52 -3.14 14.55
C CYS A 314 4.26 -4.30 15.54
N GLY A 315 4.51 -5.55 15.15
CA GLY A 315 4.30 -6.71 16.01
C GLY A 315 2.83 -7.11 16.21
N VAL A 316 1.95 -6.73 15.28
CA VAL A 316 0.53 -7.05 15.29
C VAL A 316 0.26 -8.23 14.38
N PRO A 317 -0.27 -9.36 14.87
CA PRO A 317 -0.60 -10.49 14.03
C PRO A 317 -1.77 -10.17 13.11
N ALA A 318 -1.74 -10.73 11.89
CA ALA A 318 -2.75 -10.46 10.88
C ALA A 318 -3.69 -11.66 10.64
N VAL A 319 -4.91 -11.35 10.21
CA VAL A 319 -5.79 -12.30 9.51
C VAL A 319 -6.03 -11.75 8.12
N GLY A 320 -5.73 -12.54 7.11
CA GLY A 320 -5.82 -12.10 5.72
C GLY A 320 -6.35 -13.16 4.77
N LEU A 321 -6.71 -12.71 3.59
CA LEU A 321 -7.18 -13.55 2.49
C LEU A 321 -6.04 -14.44 1.98
N ASP A 322 -6.29 -15.74 1.85
CA ASP A 322 -5.36 -16.70 1.22
C ASP A 322 -5.42 -16.56 -0.32
N TRP A 323 -4.94 -15.43 -0.81
CA TRP A 323 -4.98 -15.06 -2.22
C TRP A 323 -3.99 -13.94 -2.53
N SER A 324 -3.53 -13.88 -3.78
CA SER A 324 -2.59 -12.86 -4.27
C SER A 324 -1.31 -12.79 -3.43
N ALA A 325 -0.78 -11.60 -3.16
CA ALA A 325 0.44 -11.43 -2.36
C ALA A 325 0.21 -11.60 -0.85
N VAL A 326 -1.03 -11.65 -0.37
CA VAL A 326 -1.33 -11.65 1.08
C VAL A 326 -0.67 -12.82 1.83
N PRO A 327 -0.66 -14.07 1.31
CA PRO A 327 0.06 -15.18 1.95
C PRO A 327 1.57 -14.94 2.08
N GLU A 328 2.17 -14.33 1.06
CA GLU A 328 3.61 -14.03 1.04
C GLU A 328 3.98 -13.01 2.11
N VAL A 329 3.11 -12.00 2.30
CA VAL A 329 3.30 -10.92 3.27
C VAL A 329 3.02 -11.38 4.70
N ILE A 330 1.95 -12.13 4.94
CA ILE A 330 1.60 -12.61 6.28
C ILE A 330 2.57 -13.71 6.75
N GLY A 331 2.94 -14.64 5.89
CA GLY A 331 3.80 -15.75 6.21
C GLY A 331 3.29 -16.50 7.46
N ARG A 332 4.13 -16.57 8.50
CA ARG A 332 3.80 -17.22 9.79
C ARG A 332 3.29 -16.26 10.86
N ALA A 333 3.14 -14.98 10.54
CA ALA A 333 2.76 -13.94 11.49
C ALA A 333 1.23 -13.74 11.59
N GLY A 334 0.44 -14.70 11.12
CA GLY A 334 -1.02 -14.59 11.17
C GLY A 334 -1.75 -15.83 10.69
N TYR A 335 -3.04 -15.65 10.40
CA TYR A 335 -3.89 -16.66 9.79
C TYR A 335 -4.34 -16.25 8.40
N LEU A 336 -4.40 -17.22 7.50
CA LEU A 336 -4.94 -17.07 6.16
C LEU A 336 -6.33 -17.72 6.10
N VAL A 337 -7.23 -17.11 5.35
CA VAL A 337 -8.60 -17.59 5.17
C VAL A 337 -8.90 -17.71 3.66
N PRO A 338 -9.64 -18.74 3.26
CA PRO A 338 -9.91 -18.97 1.84
C PRO A 338 -10.75 -17.84 1.24
N PRO A 339 -10.68 -17.66 -0.10
CA PRO A 339 -11.61 -16.80 -0.80
C PRO A 339 -13.05 -17.33 -0.67
N GLY A 340 -14.00 -16.43 -0.38
CA GLY A 340 -15.42 -16.72 -0.35
C GLY A 340 -16.03 -16.61 -1.74
N ARG A 341 -15.55 -15.65 -2.54
CA ARG A 341 -15.98 -15.47 -3.91
C ARG A 341 -14.92 -14.77 -4.77
N LEU A 342 -14.97 -15.07 -6.06
CA LEU A 342 -14.31 -14.29 -7.11
C LEU A 342 -15.35 -13.39 -7.78
N TYR A 343 -14.93 -12.21 -8.21
CA TYR A 343 -15.77 -11.29 -8.95
C TYR A 343 -14.95 -10.51 -9.99
N PRO A 344 -15.56 -10.23 -11.16
CA PRO A 344 -14.89 -9.47 -12.20
C PRO A 344 -14.70 -8.01 -11.75
N ASN A 345 -13.58 -7.43 -12.11
CA ASN A 345 -13.33 -6.01 -11.94
C ASN A 345 -13.51 -5.23 -13.24
N ILE A 346 -13.38 -3.91 -13.16
CA ILE A 346 -13.54 -3.00 -14.31
C ILE A 346 -12.48 -3.21 -15.40
N TYR A 347 -11.35 -3.85 -15.07
CA TYR A 347 -10.25 -4.13 -16.01
C TYR A 347 -10.31 -5.56 -16.58
N SER A 348 -11.46 -6.22 -16.48
CA SER A 348 -11.76 -7.53 -17.09
C SER A 348 -10.88 -8.69 -16.58
N HIS A 349 -10.47 -8.66 -15.32
CA HIS A 349 -9.88 -9.78 -14.62
C HIS A 349 -10.60 -10.01 -13.28
N PHE A 350 -10.25 -11.07 -12.55
CA PHE A 350 -10.97 -11.45 -11.34
C PHE A 350 -10.20 -11.08 -10.08
N TRP A 351 -10.90 -10.41 -9.16
CA TRP A 351 -10.49 -10.23 -7.78
C TRP A 351 -11.16 -11.26 -6.87
N ALA A 352 -10.60 -11.44 -5.67
CA ALA A 352 -11.15 -12.28 -4.62
C ALA A 352 -11.46 -11.45 -3.38
N VAL A 353 -12.47 -11.88 -2.63
CA VAL A 353 -12.76 -11.41 -1.28
C VAL A 353 -12.83 -12.62 -0.34
N ALA A 354 -12.36 -12.46 0.89
CA ALA A 354 -12.32 -13.52 1.88
C ALA A 354 -13.73 -14.06 2.21
N ASP A 355 -13.82 -15.35 2.52
CA ASP A 355 -14.99 -15.92 3.16
C ASP A 355 -15.23 -15.22 4.50
N GLY A 356 -16.38 -14.54 4.64
CA GLY A 356 -16.68 -13.70 5.80
C GLY A 356 -16.83 -14.50 7.08
N GLU A 357 -17.37 -15.72 7.03
CA GLU A 357 -17.50 -16.61 8.19
C GLU A 357 -16.12 -17.06 8.66
N LYS A 358 -15.28 -17.53 7.73
CA LYS A 358 -13.90 -17.96 8.03
C LYS A 358 -13.03 -16.81 8.51
N LEU A 359 -13.23 -15.60 7.96
CA LEU A 359 -12.57 -14.39 8.44
C LEU A 359 -12.92 -14.09 9.90
N GLY A 360 -14.23 -14.16 10.22
CA GLY A 360 -14.73 -14.02 11.58
C GLY A 360 -14.15 -15.08 12.53
N GLU A 361 -14.21 -16.36 12.15
CA GLU A 361 -13.67 -17.49 12.95
C GLU A 361 -12.17 -17.31 13.24
N ALA A 362 -11.36 -17.02 12.21
CA ALA A 362 -9.92 -16.83 12.37
C ALA A 362 -9.59 -15.62 13.25
N THR A 363 -10.32 -14.51 13.07
CA THR A 363 -10.18 -13.32 13.92
C THR A 363 -10.52 -13.63 15.36
N LEU A 364 -11.65 -14.30 15.62
CA LEU A 364 -12.07 -14.69 16.97
C LEU A 364 -11.06 -15.63 17.63
N ARG A 365 -10.47 -16.55 16.89
CA ARG A 365 -9.42 -17.46 17.36
C ARG A 365 -8.20 -16.69 17.86
N LEU A 366 -7.74 -15.66 17.14
CA LEU A 366 -6.67 -14.77 17.61
C LEU A 366 -7.09 -13.95 18.83
N LEU A 367 -8.29 -13.38 18.81
CA LEU A 367 -8.80 -12.58 19.94
C LEU A 367 -8.88 -13.39 21.23
N ARG A 368 -9.26 -14.67 21.17
CA ARG A 368 -9.35 -15.57 22.34
C ARG A 368 -7.99 -16.07 22.84
N SER A 369 -6.94 -16.04 22.03
CA SER A 369 -5.64 -16.60 22.40
C SER A 369 -4.56 -15.52 22.54
N LYS A 370 -4.32 -15.03 23.76
CA LYS A 370 -3.22 -14.10 24.07
C LYS A 370 -1.85 -14.69 23.67
N GLY A 371 -1.67 -16.01 23.85
CA GLY A 371 -0.45 -16.72 23.47
C GLY A 371 -0.22 -16.69 21.95
N ALA A 372 -1.27 -16.98 21.15
CA ALA A 372 -1.16 -16.92 19.68
C ALA A 372 -0.85 -15.49 19.21
N ARG A 373 -1.55 -14.48 19.72
CA ARG A 373 -1.26 -13.07 19.39
C ARG A 373 0.18 -12.69 19.68
N ARG A 374 0.70 -13.08 20.86
CA ARG A 374 2.08 -12.80 21.25
C ARG A 374 3.09 -13.51 20.34
N ASN A 375 2.88 -14.80 20.08
CA ASN A 375 3.82 -15.60 19.29
C ASN A 375 3.84 -15.15 17.84
N MET A 376 2.68 -14.98 17.20
CA MET A 376 2.60 -14.52 15.80
C MET A 376 3.03 -13.06 15.67
N GLY A 377 2.66 -12.20 16.63
CA GLY A 377 3.11 -10.81 16.66
C GLY A 377 4.63 -10.67 16.74
N ALA A 378 5.30 -11.54 17.50
CA ALA A 378 6.76 -11.55 17.57
C ALA A 378 7.46 -11.98 16.24
N LEU A 379 6.77 -12.75 15.41
CA LEU A 379 7.31 -13.17 14.10
C LEU A 379 7.21 -12.05 13.06
N GLY A 380 6.25 -11.15 13.18
CA GLY A 380 6.00 -10.09 12.20
C GLY A 380 7.22 -9.21 11.91
N PRO A 381 7.79 -8.52 12.92
CA PRO A 381 8.97 -7.66 12.71
C PRO A 381 10.19 -8.41 12.15
N ILE A 382 10.37 -9.67 12.53
CA ILE A 382 11.44 -10.53 12.02
C ILE A 382 11.24 -10.81 10.53
N HIS A 383 10.02 -11.19 10.15
CA HIS A 383 9.66 -11.50 8.76
C HIS A 383 9.80 -10.26 7.87
N VAL A 384 9.25 -9.13 8.30
CA VAL A 384 9.34 -7.86 7.56
C VAL A 384 10.79 -7.40 7.43
N GLY A 385 11.56 -7.38 8.52
CA GLY A 385 12.97 -6.96 8.49
C GLY A 385 13.87 -7.83 7.61
N ALA A 386 13.54 -9.13 7.48
CA ALA A 386 14.29 -10.04 6.63
C ALA A 386 13.92 -9.94 5.14
N SER A 387 12.64 -9.63 4.82
CA SER A 387 12.10 -9.78 3.47
C SER A 387 11.68 -8.47 2.82
N PHE A 388 11.15 -7.50 3.59
CA PHE A 388 10.42 -6.36 3.09
C PHE A 388 11.02 -5.03 3.56
N THR A 389 12.23 -4.71 3.08
CA THR A 389 12.90 -3.43 3.37
C THR A 389 13.11 -2.63 2.09
N TRP A 390 12.90 -1.32 2.15
CA TRP A 390 13.16 -0.44 1.01
C TRP A 390 14.63 -0.47 0.57
N ARG A 391 15.53 -0.69 1.51
CA ARG A 391 16.96 -0.88 1.24
C ARG A 391 17.18 -2.04 0.28
N ARG A 392 16.62 -3.21 0.59
CA ARG A 392 16.73 -4.42 -0.26
C ARG A 392 16.05 -4.19 -1.61
N ALA A 393 14.86 -3.59 -1.63
CA ALA A 393 14.16 -3.28 -2.86
C ALA A 393 15.00 -2.39 -3.79
N ALA A 394 15.58 -1.30 -3.26
CA ALA A 394 16.41 -0.38 -4.05
C ALA A 394 17.66 -1.08 -4.64
N ASP A 395 18.34 -1.93 -3.85
CA ASP A 395 19.49 -2.72 -4.35
C ASP A 395 19.07 -3.62 -5.52
N GLN A 396 17.93 -4.33 -5.42
CA GLN A 396 17.39 -5.18 -6.48
C GLN A 396 16.95 -4.37 -7.71
N PHE A 397 16.32 -3.21 -7.52
CA PHE A 397 15.96 -2.32 -8.64
C PHE A 397 17.20 -1.84 -9.41
N ILE A 398 18.26 -1.43 -8.70
CA ILE A 398 19.52 -1.01 -9.35
C ILE A 398 20.12 -2.18 -10.14
N GLU A 399 20.15 -3.38 -9.58
CA GLU A 399 20.65 -4.58 -10.25
C GLU A 399 19.87 -4.89 -11.53
N VAL A 400 18.53 -5.04 -11.43
CA VAL A 400 17.65 -5.35 -12.55
C VAL A 400 17.73 -4.29 -13.65
N MET A 401 17.70 -3.02 -13.28
CA MET A 401 17.75 -1.94 -14.26
C MET A 401 19.14 -1.74 -14.88
N SER A 402 20.23 -2.08 -14.19
CA SER A 402 21.59 -1.99 -14.72
C SER A 402 21.96 -3.15 -15.65
N GLY A 403 21.48 -4.36 -15.39
CA GLY A 403 21.77 -5.56 -16.19
C GLY A 403 21.28 -5.51 -17.64
N VAL A 404 20.40 -4.58 -17.97
CA VAL A 404 19.88 -4.38 -19.35
C VAL A 404 20.92 -3.76 -20.30
N ARG A 405 22.03 -3.17 -19.80
CA ARG A 405 23.08 -2.62 -20.69
C ARG A 405 23.82 -3.71 -21.48
N GLU A 406 23.93 -4.91 -20.96
CA GLU A 406 24.68 -5.98 -21.63
C GLU A 406 23.88 -6.68 -22.75
N ALA A 407 22.55 -6.69 -22.67
CA ALA A 407 21.68 -7.35 -23.66
C ALA A 407 21.38 -6.50 -24.92
N VAL A 408 21.59 -5.19 -24.88
CA VAL A 408 21.38 -4.26 -26.02
C VAL A 408 22.68 -3.99 -26.77
N ALA A 409 23.82 -4.31 -26.20
CA ALA A 409 25.16 -4.15 -26.79
C ALA A 409 25.71 -5.42 -27.45
N ALA A 410 24.98 -6.53 -27.39
CA ALA A 410 25.28 -7.80 -28.03
C ALA A 410 24.29 -8.10 -29.17
#